data_797e926aa7d6ee043f3562006ed51147
#
_entry.id   797e926aa7d6ee043f3562006ed51147
#
_cell.length_a   1.000
_cell.length_b   1.000
_cell.length_c   1.000
_cell.angle_alpha   90.00
_cell.angle_beta   90.00
_cell.angle_gamma   90.00
#
_symmetry.space_group_name_H-M   'P 1'
#
loop_
_entity.id
_entity.type
_entity.pdbx_description
1 polymer ?
#
loop_
_entity_poly.entity_id
_entity_poly.type
_entity_poly.pdbx_seq_one_letter_code
_entity_poly.pdbx_strand_id
1 'polypeptide(L)'
;VNNKIIVSCAKGLEEGTFCRMTEIIAQELPENKIAALSGPNHAENVSEKQPTATVIACADEQVARKLQRIFSTTYFRPYTNTDVIGVELAGAFKNIIALASGVLAGLGFGDNTLAGLMTRGLAEISRLGIALGAQAHTFAGLAGVGDLIATCVSKHSRNRWAGEQLGKGRSLEDILQETKMVVEGV
;
A
#
# COMPACT_ATOMS: atom_id res chain seq x y z
N VAL A 1 -21.49 -14.99 6.14
CA VAL A 1 -20.92 -14.36 7.35
C VAL A 1 -21.61 -13.02 7.54
N ASN A 2 -22.55 -12.89 8.51
CA ASN A 2 -23.31 -11.65 8.70
C ASN A 2 -22.89 -10.97 10.02
N ASN A 3 -23.02 -9.64 10.09
CA ASN A 3 -22.75 -8.83 11.28
C ASN A 3 -21.34 -9.00 11.86
N LYS A 4 -20.33 -9.13 10.99
CA LYS A 4 -18.91 -9.16 11.38
C LYS A 4 -18.19 -7.88 10.92
N ILE A 5 -17.02 -7.67 11.48
CA ILE A 5 -16.08 -6.67 10.95
C ILE A 5 -15.08 -7.41 10.06
N ILE A 6 -15.01 -7.00 8.81
CA ILE A 6 -14.07 -7.54 7.84
C ILE A 6 -12.94 -6.53 7.66
N VAL A 7 -11.71 -6.98 7.70
CA VAL A 7 -10.53 -6.12 7.50
C VAL A 7 -9.77 -6.60 6.28
N SER A 8 -9.74 -5.78 5.23
CA SER A 8 -8.88 -6.01 4.07
C SER A 8 -7.45 -5.60 4.39
N CYS A 9 -6.51 -6.51 4.19
CA CYS A 9 -5.08 -6.22 4.23
C CYS A 9 -4.45 -6.24 2.83
N ALA A 10 -5.26 -6.44 1.78
CA ALA A 10 -4.83 -6.44 0.39
C ALA A 10 -4.66 -4.99 -0.11
N LYS A 11 -3.68 -4.80 -1.00
CA LYS A 11 -3.41 -3.52 -1.67
C LYS A 11 -3.59 -3.73 -3.17
N GLY A 12 -4.27 -2.82 -3.83
CA GLY A 12 -4.54 -2.89 -5.26
C GLY A 12 -5.97 -2.52 -5.60
N LEU A 13 -6.26 -2.57 -6.89
CA LEU A 13 -7.58 -2.40 -7.47
C LEU A 13 -7.94 -3.65 -8.27
N GLU A 14 -9.21 -3.95 -8.38
CA GLU A 14 -9.68 -5.05 -9.22
C GLU A 14 -9.46 -4.72 -10.71
N GLU A 15 -8.93 -5.68 -11.45
CA GLU A 15 -8.74 -5.54 -12.89
C GLU A 15 -10.10 -5.41 -13.59
N GLY A 16 -10.19 -4.45 -14.52
CA GLY A 16 -11.39 -4.22 -15.32
C GLY A 16 -12.42 -3.30 -14.67
N THR A 17 -12.71 -3.43 -13.39
CA THR A 17 -13.68 -2.57 -12.67
C THR A 17 -13.04 -1.40 -11.97
N PHE A 18 -11.75 -1.49 -11.62
CA PHE A 18 -11.01 -0.56 -10.79
C PHE A 18 -11.60 -0.36 -9.38
N CYS A 19 -12.46 -1.28 -8.93
CA CYS A 19 -12.99 -1.27 -7.59
C CYS A 19 -11.88 -1.48 -6.55
N ARG A 20 -11.97 -0.72 -5.46
CA ARG A 20 -11.11 -0.93 -4.29
C ARG A 20 -11.53 -2.22 -3.56
N MET A 21 -10.60 -2.82 -2.83
CA MET A 21 -10.86 -4.10 -2.14
C MET A 21 -12.04 -4.01 -1.17
N THR A 22 -12.20 -2.87 -0.48
CA THR A 22 -13.36 -2.68 0.42
C THR A 22 -14.68 -2.57 -0.34
N GLU A 23 -14.70 -2.06 -1.57
CA GLU A 23 -15.91 -2.02 -2.42
C GLU A 23 -16.31 -3.40 -2.87
N ILE A 24 -15.37 -4.23 -3.31
CA ILE A 24 -15.62 -5.63 -3.69
C ILE A 24 -16.20 -6.40 -2.49
N ILE A 25 -15.58 -6.26 -1.33
CA ILE A 25 -16.07 -6.93 -0.11
C ILE A 25 -17.47 -6.42 0.26
N ALA A 26 -17.78 -5.14 0.05
CA ALA A 26 -19.11 -4.59 0.32
C ALA A 26 -20.18 -5.14 -0.61
N GLN A 27 -19.84 -5.41 -1.85
CA GLN A 27 -20.76 -6.05 -2.82
C GLN A 27 -21.11 -7.49 -2.40
N GLU A 28 -20.11 -8.25 -1.95
CA GLU A 28 -20.28 -9.64 -1.55
C GLU A 28 -20.85 -9.81 -0.13
N LEU A 29 -20.58 -8.86 0.76
CA LEU A 29 -20.92 -8.92 2.19
C LEU A 29 -21.56 -7.62 2.69
N PRO A 30 -22.72 -7.21 2.13
CA PRO A 30 -23.29 -5.87 2.37
C PRO A 30 -23.73 -5.62 3.83
N GLU A 31 -23.94 -6.66 4.62
CA GLU A 31 -24.35 -6.54 6.04
C GLU A 31 -23.17 -6.45 7.01
N ASN A 32 -21.94 -6.35 6.49
CA ASN A 32 -20.74 -6.33 7.33
C ASN A 32 -20.13 -4.94 7.38
N LYS A 33 -19.46 -4.62 8.49
CA LYS A 33 -18.60 -3.44 8.59
C LYS A 33 -17.25 -3.76 7.97
N ILE A 34 -16.78 -2.91 7.06
CA ILE A 34 -15.57 -3.16 6.30
C ILE A 34 -14.53 -2.09 6.64
N ALA A 35 -13.32 -2.52 6.87
CA ALA A 35 -12.16 -1.69 7.13
C ALA A 35 -10.99 -2.10 6.24
N ALA A 36 -10.06 -1.19 6.00
CA ALA A 36 -8.78 -1.45 5.36
C ALA A 36 -7.63 -1.28 6.36
N LEU A 37 -6.62 -2.15 6.27
CA LEU A 37 -5.36 -1.99 6.99
C LEU A 37 -4.24 -1.79 5.96
N SER A 38 -3.56 -0.66 6.01
CA SER A 38 -2.47 -0.31 5.09
C SER A 38 -1.44 0.59 5.77
N GLY A 39 -0.21 0.62 5.24
CA GLY A 39 0.89 1.39 5.80
C GLY A 39 2.22 0.66 5.66
N PRO A 40 3.31 1.18 6.24
CA PRO A 40 4.65 0.58 6.19
C PRO A 40 4.73 -0.65 7.10
N ASN A 41 4.14 -1.76 6.67
CA ASN A 41 3.97 -2.98 7.45
C ASN A 41 4.41 -4.23 6.68
N HIS A 42 5.64 -4.26 6.18
CA HIS A 42 6.21 -5.45 5.56
C HIS A 42 6.12 -6.65 6.51
N ALA A 43 5.61 -7.77 5.99
CA ALA A 43 5.33 -8.97 6.79
C ALA A 43 6.57 -9.51 7.50
N GLU A 44 7.73 -9.44 6.87
CA GLU A 44 9.01 -9.87 7.41
C GLU A 44 9.34 -9.11 8.70
N ASN A 45 9.28 -7.77 8.67
CA ASN A 45 9.56 -6.95 9.84
C ASN A 45 8.54 -7.15 10.96
N VAL A 46 7.25 -7.31 10.61
CA VAL A 46 6.19 -7.57 11.59
C VAL A 46 6.39 -8.94 12.25
N SER A 47 6.75 -9.97 11.48
CA SER A 47 7.00 -11.33 12.00
C SER A 47 8.21 -11.38 12.94
N GLU A 48 9.20 -10.55 12.70
CA GLU A 48 10.38 -10.35 13.57
C GLU A 48 10.09 -9.44 14.77
N LYS A 49 8.84 -9.01 14.95
CA LYS A 49 8.41 -8.12 16.04
C LYS A 49 9.14 -6.77 16.06
N GLN A 50 9.56 -6.28 14.89
CA GLN A 50 10.14 -4.94 14.78
C GLN A 50 9.06 -3.87 14.99
N PRO A 51 9.39 -2.75 15.66
CA PRO A 51 8.44 -1.65 15.86
C PRO A 51 7.83 -1.18 14.54
N THR A 52 6.53 -1.35 14.40
CA THR A 52 5.79 -1.09 13.17
C THR A 52 4.58 -0.21 13.46
N ALA A 53 4.39 0.85 12.67
CA ALA A 53 3.20 1.68 12.69
C ALA A 53 2.42 1.47 11.36
N THR A 54 1.09 1.39 11.47
CA THR A 54 0.20 1.18 10.31
C THR A 54 -1.08 2.00 10.46
N VAL A 55 -1.98 1.93 9.49
CA VAL A 55 -3.29 2.61 9.53
C VAL A 55 -4.40 1.59 9.40
N ILE A 56 -5.42 1.72 10.24
CA ILE A 56 -6.72 1.07 10.09
C ILE A 56 -7.71 2.15 9.65
N ALA A 57 -8.27 2.00 8.47
CA ALA A 57 -9.27 2.89 7.92
C ALA A 57 -10.66 2.26 7.93
N CYS A 58 -11.65 2.96 8.48
CA CYS A 58 -13.04 2.58 8.45
C CYS A 58 -13.89 3.84 8.49
N ALA A 59 -14.95 3.93 7.66
CA ALA A 59 -15.89 5.05 7.68
C ALA A 59 -16.57 5.23 9.05
N ASP A 60 -16.76 4.11 9.78
CA ASP A 60 -17.23 4.11 11.16
C ASP A 60 -16.04 4.22 12.12
N GLU A 61 -15.84 5.40 12.72
CA GLU A 61 -14.73 5.67 13.64
C GLU A 61 -14.73 4.74 14.87
N GLN A 62 -15.89 4.33 15.37
CA GLN A 62 -15.98 3.44 16.52
C GLN A 62 -15.45 2.05 16.17
N VAL A 63 -15.73 1.59 14.94
CA VAL A 63 -15.19 0.35 14.40
C VAL A 63 -13.67 0.47 14.23
N ALA A 64 -13.17 1.58 13.67
CA ALA A 64 -11.74 1.81 13.53
C ALA A 64 -11.02 1.78 14.89
N ARG A 65 -11.55 2.46 15.91
CA ARG A 65 -11.02 2.45 17.29
C ARG A 65 -11.08 1.06 17.95
N LYS A 66 -12.14 0.28 17.70
CA LYS A 66 -12.22 -1.10 18.18
C LYS A 66 -11.15 -1.97 17.55
N LEU A 67 -10.96 -1.89 16.24
CA LEU A 67 -9.91 -2.61 15.52
C LEU A 67 -8.51 -2.16 15.96
N GLN A 68 -8.29 -0.86 16.15
CA GLN A 68 -7.03 -0.35 16.70
C GLN A 68 -6.64 -1.06 17.99
N ARG A 69 -7.57 -1.20 18.94
CA ARG A 69 -7.32 -1.91 20.20
C ARG A 69 -7.02 -3.39 20.00
N ILE A 70 -7.72 -4.05 19.07
CA ILE A 70 -7.54 -5.48 18.80
C ILE A 70 -6.16 -5.76 18.16
N PHE A 71 -5.74 -4.91 17.21
CA PHE A 71 -4.48 -5.11 16.49
C PHE A 71 -3.25 -4.53 17.21
N SER A 72 -3.44 -3.68 18.23
CA SER A 72 -2.31 -3.09 18.97
C SER A 72 -1.56 -4.12 19.77
N THR A 73 -0.24 -4.12 19.61
CA THR A 73 0.70 -4.90 20.42
C THR A 73 1.85 -3.99 20.89
N THR A 74 2.83 -4.54 21.60
CA THR A 74 4.02 -3.80 22.04
C THR A 74 4.91 -3.33 20.88
N TYR A 75 4.80 -3.96 19.72
CA TYR A 75 5.60 -3.67 18.52
C TYR A 75 4.77 -3.31 17.28
N PHE A 76 3.44 -3.46 17.32
CA PHE A 76 2.57 -3.13 16.20
C PHE A 76 1.54 -2.08 16.63
N ARG A 77 1.64 -0.87 16.08
CA ARG A 77 0.82 0.28 16.48
C ARG A 77 -0.04 0.78 15.31
N PRO A 78 -1.32 0.40 15.24
CA PRO A 78 -2.25 0.98 14.29
C PRO A 78 -2.70 2.38 14.70
N TYR A 79 -2.85 3.27 13.72
CA TYR A 79 -3.53 4.56 13.83
C TYR A 79 -4.86 4.48 13.08
N THR A 80 -5.87 5.20 13.54
CA THR A 80 -7.19 5.22 12.91
C THR A 80 -7.28 6.30 11.84
N ASN A 81 -8.04 6.04 10.78
CA ASN A 81 -8.41 7.00 9.76
C ASN A 81 -9.85 6.72 9.30
N THR A 82 -10.60 7.75 8.91
CA THR A 82 -11.95 7.60 8.32
C THR A 82 -11.93 7.66 6.79
N ASP A 83 -10.82 8.10 6.19
CA ASP A 83 -10.61 8.14 4.74
C ASP A 83 -10.18 6.77 4.19
N VAL A 84 -11.16 5.86 4.06
CA VAL A 84 -10.91 4.52 3.49
C VAL A 84 -10.40 4.63 2.06
N ILE A 85 -10.96 5.56 1.27
CA ILE A 85 -10.58 5.79 -0.13
C ILE A 85 -9.10 6.12 -0.22
N GLY A 86 -8.65 7.13 0.52
CA GLY A 86 -7.27 7.57 0.49
C GLY A 86 -6.28 6.52 0.95
N VAL A 87 -6.62 5.76 2.00
CA VAL A 87 -5.76 4.70 2.54
C VAL A 87 -5.58 3.55 1.53
N GLU A 88 -6.66 3.13 0.84
CA GLU A 88 -6.58 2.08 -0.17
C GLU A 88 -5.86 2.55 -1.44
N LEU A 89 -6.20 3.74 -1.95
CA LEU A 89 -5.58 4.28 -3.18
C LEU A 89 -4.08 4.56 -2.97
N ALA A 90 -3.68 5.09 -1.82
CA ALA A 90 -2.27 5.28 -1.50
C ALA A 90 -1.51 3.94 -1.53
N GLY A 91 -2.08 2.90 -0.92
CA GLY A 91 -1.52 1.56 -0.90
C GLY A 91 -1.44 0.90 -2.28
N ALA A 92 -2.41 1.16 -3.17
CA ALA A 92 -2.41 0.64 -4.54
C ALA A 92 -1.38 1.36 -5.42
N PHE A 93 -1.44 2.69 -5.48
CA PHE A 93 -0.64 3.47 -6.43
C PHE A 93 0.85 3.55 -6.09
N LYS A 94 1.23 3.43 -4.82
CA LYS A 94 2.66 3.40 -4.44
C LYS A 94 3.45 2.29 -5.14
N ASN A 95 2.81 1.20 -5.52
CA ASN A 95 3.47 0.06 -6.14
C ASN A 95 4.07 0.41 -7.50
N ILE A 96 3.44 1.31 -8.26
CA ILE A 96 3.96 1.84 -9.52
C ILE A 96 5.27 2.64 -9.27
N ILE A 97 5.27 3.49 -8.24
CA ILE A 97 6.46 4.27 -7.88
C ILE A 97 7.58 3.37 -7.35
N ALA A 98 7.23 2.32 -6.61
CA ALA A 98 8.19 1.34 -6.14
C ALA A 98 8.83 0.55 -7.29
N LEU A 99 8.05 0.19 -8.32
CA LEU A 99 8.58 -0.42 -9.54
C LEU A 99 9.58 0.54 -10.23
N ALA A 100 9.19 1.81 -10.43
CA ALA A 100 10.05 2.83 -11.01
C ALA A 100 11.32 3.06 -10.18
N SER A 101 11.23 3.02 -8.83
CA SER A 101 12.40 3.15 -7.95
C SER A 101 13.40 2.00 -8.16
N GLY A 102 12.89 0.81 -8.40
CA GLY A 102 13.70 -0.34 -8.77
C GLY A 102 14.41 -0.14 -10.10
N VAL A 103 13.70 0.35 -11.14
CA VAL A 103 14.30 0.66 -12.44
C VAL A 103 15.46 1.64 -12.29
N LEU A 104 15.32 2.70 -11.51
CA LEU A 104 16.40 3.64 -11.22
C LEU A 104 17.61 2.94 -10.58
N ALA A 105 17.37 2.06 -9.62
CA ALA A 105 18.45 1.29 -8.99
C ALA A 105 19.16 0.36 -9.99
N GLY A 106 18.40 -0.33 -10.85
CA GLY A 106 18.96 -1.19 -11.90
C GLY A 106 19.80 -0.44 -12.93
N LEU A 107 19.44 0.81 -13.23
CA LEU A 107 20.18 1.72 -14.11
C LEU A 107 21.37 2.42 -13.43
N GLY A 108 21.56 2.21 -12.11
CA GLY A 108 22.68 2.78 -11.37
C GLY A 108 22.49 4.25 -10.95
N PHE A 109 21.26 4.77 -10.94
CA PHE A 109 20.99 6.12 -10.44
C PHE A 109 21.06 6.18 -8.91
N GLY A 110 21.51 7.34 -8.39
CA GLY A 110 21.71 7.56 -6.96
C GLY A 110 20.51 8.18 -6.23
N ASP A 111 20.74 8.49 -4.95
CA ASP A 111 19.72 8.90 -3.99
C ASP A 111 18.97 10.18 -4.38
N ASN A 112 19.62 11.14 -5.02
CA ASN A 112 18.95 12.37 -5.47
C ASN A 112 17.86 12.08 -6.50
N THR A 113 18.11 11.16 -7.43
CA THR A 113 17.12 10.73 -8.43
C THR A 113 15.98 9.97 -7.78
N LEU A 114 16.29 9.09 -6.84
CA LEU A 114 15.27 8.37 -6.05
C LEU A 114 14.39 9.34 -5.25
N ALA A 115 14.98 10.31 -4.55
CA ALA A 115 14.25 11.32 -3.81
C ALA A 115 13.33 12.15 -4.72
N GLY A 116 13.82 12.55 -5.90
CA GLY A 116 13.04 13.23 -6.93
C GLY A 116 11.85 12.40 -7.41
N LEU A 117 12.07 11.12 -7.73
CA LEU A 117 11.00 10.18 -8.12
C LEU A 117 9.95 10.05 -7.03
N MET A 118 10.35 9.80 -5.78
CA MET A 118 9.41 9.62 -4.67
C MET A 118 8.59 10.87 -4.41
N THR A 119 9.21 12.05 -4.43
CA THR A 119 8.53 13.33 -4.21
C THR A 119 7.52 13.61 -5.32
N ARG A 120 7.92 13.44 -6.58
CA ARG A 120 7.02 13.65 -7.73
C ARG A 120 5.93 12.59 -7.80
N GLY A 121 6.27 11.33 -7.57
CA GLY A 121 5.33 10.23 -7.52
C GLY A 121 4.27 10.42 -6.43
N LEU A 122 4.67 10.83 -5.22
CA LEU A 122 3.73 11.15 -4.15
C LEU A 122 2.77 12.28 -4.55
N ALA A 123 3.26 13.34 -5.19
CA ALA A 123 2.43 14.44 -5.67
C ALA A 123 1.42 13.98 -6.74
N GLU A 124 1.80 13.05 -7.62
CA GLU A 124 0.93 12.50 -8.67
C GLU A 124 -0.15 11.60 -8.09
N ILE A 125 0.22 10.63 -7.25
CA ILE A 125 -0.76 9.74 -6.62
C ILE A 125 -1.71 10.50 -5.69
N SER A 126 -1.24 11.58 -5.04
CA SER A 126 -2.09 12.44 -4.21
C SER A 126 -3.13 13.17 -5.05
N ARG A 127 -2.72 13.78 -6.18
CA ARG A 127 -3.67 14.46 -7.09
C ARG A 127 -4.72 13.50 -7.63
N LEU A 128 -4.28 12.30 -8.07
CA LEU A 128 -5.20 11.27 -8.56
C LEU A 128 -6.14 10.80 -7.46
N GLY A 129 -5.63 10.51 -6.27
CA GLY A 129 -6.45 10.08 -5.14
C GLY A 129 -7.48 11.13 -4.71
N ILE A 130 -7.10 12.41 -4.66
CA ILE A 130 -8.02 13.52 -4.36
C ILE A 130 -9.12 13.61 -5.42
N ALA A 131 -8.78 13.46 -6.70
CA ALA A 131 -9.77 13.46 -7.79
C ALA A 131 -10.75 12.27 -7.68
N LEU A 132 -10.33 11.18 -7.03
CA LEU A 132 -11.16 10.00 -6.75
C LEU A 132 -11.87 10.07 -5.38
N GLY A 133 -11.83 11.21 -4.69
CA GLY A 133 -12.56 11.44 -3.45
C GLY A 133 -11.78 11.23 -2.15
N ALA A 134 -10.48 10.99 -2.22
CA ALA A 134 -9.62 10.88 -1.05
C ALA A 134 -9.28 12.24 -0.43
N GLN A 135 -8.84 12.22 0.82
CA GLN A 135 -8.40 13.41 1.55
C GLN A 135 -6.89 13.62 1.39
N ALA A 136 -6.47 14.85 1.08
CA ALA A 136 -5.07 15.20 0.82
C ALA A 136 -4.10 14.80 1.97
N HIS A 137 -4.52 14.99 3.22
CA HIS A 137 -3.68 14.69 4.38
C HIS A 137 -3.37 13.19 4.56
N THR A 138 -4.21 12.31 4.00
CA THR A 138 -3.98 10.85 4.05
C THR A 138 -2.68 10.47 3.35
N PHE A 139 -2.37 11.13 2.22
CA PHE A 139 -1.14 10.87 1.47
C PHE A 139 0.13 11.38 2.17
N ALA A 140 0.02 12.38 3.04
CA ALA A 140 1.13 12.86 3.88
C ALA A 140 1.38 11.97 5.12
N GLY A 141 0.51 11.00 5.38
CA GLY A 141 0.56 10.10 6.54
C GLY A 141 1.25 8.76 6.28
N LEU A 142 1.08 7.84 7.25
CA LEU A 142 1.67 6.50 7.20
C LEU A 142 1.21 5.68 6.00
N ALA A 143 -0.07 5.75 5.62
CA ALA A 143 -0.60 5.01 4.47
C ALA A 143 -0.13 5.57 3.12
N GLY A 144 0.25 6.85 3.06
CA GLY A 144 0.80 7.52 1.88
C GLY A 144 2.33 7.51 1.88
N VAL A 145 2.93 8.64 2.29
CA VAL A 145 4.39 8.83 2.26
C VAL A 145 5.14 7.77 3.05
N GLY A 146 4.62 7.32 4.20
CA GLY A 146 5.29 6.31 5.03
C GLY A 146 5.42 4.96 4.29
N ASP A 147 4.33 4.47 3.71
CA ASP A 147 4.34 3.20 2.96
C ASP A 147 5.09 3.33 1.63
N LEU A 148 5.04 4.50 0.98
CA LEU A 148 5.82 4.78 -0.22
C LEU A 148 7.32 4.67 0.05
N ILE A 149 7.83 5.37 1.08
CA ILE A 149 9.24 5.32 1.47
C ILE A 149 9.66 3.88 1.77
N ALA A 150 8.93 3.22 2.67
CA ALA A 150 9.24 1.84 3.04
C ALA A 150 9.32 0.92 1.82
N THR A 151 8.39 1.07 0.86
CA THR A 151 8.33 0.19 -0.32
C THR A 151 9.41 0.52 -1.34
N CYS A 152 9.76 1.79 -1.55
CA CYS A 152 10.77 2.21 -2.52
C CYS A 152 12.21 1.89 -2.07
N VAL A 153 12.49 1.84 -0.76
CA VAL A 153 13.85 1.58 -0.24
C VAL A 153 14.06 0.14 0.23
N SER A 154 12.99 -0.59 0.54
CA SER A 154 13.08 -1.93 1.12
C SER A 154 13.60 -2.97 0.14
N LYS A 155 14.49 -3.84 0.62
CA LYS A 155 14.91 -5.06 -0.10
C LYS A 155 13.81 -6.11 -0.21
N HIS A 156 12.79 -6.04 0.66
CA HIS A 156 11.65 -6.95 0.68
C HIS A 156 10.55 -6.53 -0.31
N SER A 157 10.67 -5.34 -0.93
CA SER A 157 9.69 -4.88 -1.92
C SER A 157 9.81 -5.64 -3.24
N ARG A 158 8.81 -6.44 -3.54
CA ARG A 158 8.70 -7.19 -4.79
C ARG A 158 8.66 -6.29 -6.02
N ASN A 159 7.90 -5.19 -5.93
CA ASN A 159 7.81 -4.20 -7.00
C ASN A 159 9.18 -3.53 -7.25
N ARG A 160 9.88 -3.13 -6.19
CA ARG A 160 11.23 -2.59 -6.32
C ARG A 160 12.20 -3.60 -6.92
N TRP A 161 12.18 -4.85 -6.47
CA TRP A 161 13.01 -5.92 -7.02
C TRP A 161 12.72 -6.14 -8.51
N ALA A 162 11.46 -6.26 -8.91
CA ALA A 162 11.09 -6.44 -10.31
C ALA A 162 11.55 -5.25 -11.17
N GLY A 163 11.37 -4.02 -10.69
CA GLY A 163 11.90 -2.83 -11.34
C GLY A 163 13.42 -2.84 -11.49
N GLU A 164 14.16 -3.28 -10.48
CA GLU A 164 15.62 -3.40 -10.54
C GLU A 164 16.07 -4.40 -11.63
N GLN A 165 15.36 -5.53 -11.76
CA GLN A 165 15.64 -6.49 -12.84
C GLN A 165 15.35 -5.89 -14.22
N LEU A 166 14.25 -5.15 -14.39
CA LEU A 166 13.93 -4.42 -15.62
C LEU A 166 15.02 -3.39 -15.96
N GLY A 167 15.47 -2.60 -14.97
CA GLY A 167 16.54 -1.62 -15.13
C GLY A 167 17.89 -2.25 -15.54
N LYS A 168 18.12 -3.51 -15.17
CA LYS A 168 19.28 -4.32 -15.60
C LYS A 168 19.11 -4.94 -17.00
N GLY A 169 17.99 -4.67 -17.69
CA GLY A 169 17.74 -5.13 -19.06
C GLY A 169 17.09 -6.51 -19.16
N ARG A 170 16.58 -7.09 -18.07
CA ARG A 170 15.82 -8.36 -18.14
C ARG A 170 14.41 -8.12 -18.70
N SER A 171 13.85 -9.11 -19.38
CA SER A 171 12.47 -9.05 -19.87
C SER A 171 11.47 -9.17 -18.71
N LEU A 172 10.30 -8.56 -18.86
CA LEU A 172 9.20 -8.69 -17.86
C LEU A 172 8.76 -10.15 -17.72
N GLU A 173 8.72 -10.88 -18.85
CA GLU A 173 8.32 -12.28 -18.89
C GLU A 173 9.23 -13.16 -18.01
N ASP A 174 10.56 -13.03 -18.16
CA ASP A 174 11.53 -13.78 -17.35
C ASP A 174 11.40 -13.44 -15.84
N ILE A 175 11.16 -12.17 -15.52
CA ILE A 175 11.00 -11.71 -14.14
C ILE A 175 9.74 -12.33 -13.51
N LEU A 176 8.62 -12.33 -14.23
CA LEU A 176 7.37 -12.91 -13.74
C LEU A 176 7.41 -14.44 -13.63
N GLN A 177 8.18 -15.13 -14.47
CA GLN A 177 8.40 -16.58 -14.35
C GLN A 177 9.25 -16.95 -13.14
N GLU A 178 10.23 -16.12 -12.77
CA GLU A 178 11.11 -16.37 -11.63
C GLU A 178 10.40 -16.17 -10.29
N THR A 179 9.48 -15.20 -10.21
CA THR A 179 8.76 -14.92 -8.97
C THR A 179 7.46 -15.70 -8.88
N LYS A 180 7.27 -16.42 -7.76
CA LYS A 180 5.98 -17.06 -7.42
C LYS A 180 5.00 -16.08 -6.78
N MET A 181 5.37 -14.82 -6.64
CA MET A 181 4.63 -13.80 -5.90
C MET A 181 4.10 -12.74 -6.88
N VAL A 182 2.97 -12.17 -6.54
CA VAL A 182 2.36 -11.09 -7.34
C VAL A 182 3.22 -9.83 -7.29
N VAL A 183 3.42 -9.20 -8.44
CA VAL A 183 4.04 -7.88 -8.60
C VAL A 183 2.94 -6.90 -8.99
N GLU A 184 2.38 -6.22 -8.01
CA GLU A 184 1.16 -5.41 -8.18
C GLU A 184 1.39 -4.12 -8.99
N GLY A 185 2.64 -3.73 -9.24
CA GLY A 185 3.00 -2.53 -10.01
C GLY A 185 3.13 -2.75 -11.52
N VAL A 186 2.85 -3.97 -12.00
CA VAL A 186 2.94 -4.36 -13.42
C VAL A 186 1.57 -4.55 -14.02
#